data_6be08eb043b7e4fdd3e4b9d33ba532ca
#
_entry.id   6be08eb043b7e4fdd3e4b9d33ba532ca
#
_cell.length_a   1.000
_cell.length_b   1.000
_cell.length_c   1.000
_cell.angle_alpha   90.00
_cell.angle_beta   90.00
_cell.angle_gamma   90.00
#
_symmetry.space_group_name_H-M   'P 1'
#
loop_
_entity.id
_entity.type
_entity.pdbx_description
1 polymer ?
#
loop_
_entity_poly.entity_id
_entity_poly.type
_entity_poly.pdbx_seq_one_letter_code
_entity_poly.pdbx_strand_id
1 'polypeptide(L)'
;MKILVAVKRVVDYNVKVRVKSDGTGVDIANVKMSMNPFDEIAVEEATRLKEKGVVTEIIAVSCGVAQCQETLRTAMAIGADRGILVETSEELQPLAVAKLLKALIDKEQPGLVILGKQAIDDDCNQTGQMLAALADLPQATFASKVEIVDGKAQVTREVDGGLETLSISLPAIITTDLRLNEPRYVTLPNIMKAKKKQLDVFKPEDLGVDVKPRIKTLKVMEPPKRSAGIMVPDVATLVDKLKNTAKVI
;
A
#
# COMPACT_ATOMS: atom_id res chain seq x y z
N MET A 1 -1.64 -19.72 -10.08
CA MET A 1 -1.34 -18.46 -10.79
C MET A 1 -0.24 -17.69 -10.08
N LYS A 2 0.44 -16.75 -10.76
CA LYS A 2 1.34 -15.78 -10.13
C LYS A 2 0.58 -14.62 -9.51
N ILE A 3 1.06 -14.10 -8.38
CA ILE A 3 0.60 -12.83 -7.80
C ILE A 3 1.76 -11.84 -7.74
N LEU A 4 1.49 -10.58 -8.09
CA LEU A 4 2.37 -9.45 -7.86
C LEU A 4 1.85 -8.66 -6.66
N VAL A 5 2.72 -8.39 -5.67
CA VAL A 5 2.39 -7.58 -4.49
C VAL A 5 3.30 -6.38 -4.44
N ALA A 6 2.72 -5.18 -4.51
CA ALA A 6 3.48 -3.95 -4.36
C ALA A 6 3.64 -3.59 -2.88
N VAL A 7 4.86 -3.20 -2.48
CA VAL A 7 5.19 -2.83 -1.11
C VAL A 7 5.98 -1.51 -1.09
N LYS A 8 5.57 -0.58 -0.25
CA LYS A 8 6.21 0.73 -0.08
C LYS A 8 7.02 0.79 1.21
N ARG A 9 8.23 1.35 1.14
CA ARG A 9 9.02 1.71 2.30
C ARG A 9 8.58 3.07 2.80
N VAL A 10 8.10 3.14 4.04
CA VAL A 10 7.55 4.35 4.67
C VAL A 10 8.20 4.59 6.03
N VAL A 11 8.04 5.78 6.59
CA VAL A 11 8.41 6.03 7.98
C VAL A 11 7.57 5.15 8.89
N ASP A 12 8.21 4.48 9.86
CA ASP A 12 7.52 3.61 10.82
C ASP A 12 6.45 4.41 11.59
N TYR A 13 5.25 3.86 11.71
CA TYR A 13 4.10 4.53 12.33
C TYR A 13 4.29 4.91 13.80
N ASN A 14 5.28 4.34 14.49
CA ASN A 14 5.64 4.73 15.85
C ASN A 14 6.56 5.95 15.90
N VAL A 15 7.10 6.39 14.76
CA VAL A 15 7.98 7.56 14.69
C VAL A 15 7.15 8.83 14.69
N LYS A 16 7.42 9.74 15.62
CA LYS A 16 6.87 11.08 15.57
C LYS A 16 7.63 11.90 14.53
N VAL A 17 7.04 12.08 13.36
CA VAL A 17 7.62 12.86 12.27
C VAL A 17 7.72 14.34 12.62
N ARG A 18 8.69 15.03 12.03
CA ARG A 18 8.92 16.47 12.19
C ARG A 18 9.00 17.12 10.80
N VAL A 19 8.58 18.35 10.71
CA VAL A 19 8.76 19.16 9.50
C VAL A 19 10.19 19.69 9.46
N LYS A 20 10.81 19.69 8.28
CA LYS A 20 12.11 20.34 8.09
C LYS A 20 12.03 21.83 8.41
N SER A 21 13.10 22.42 8.91
CA SER A 21 13.15 23.83 9.29
C SER A 21 12.81 24.80 8.15
N ASP A 22 13.07 24.40 6.91
CA ASP A 22 12.75 25.18 5.70
C ASP A 22 11.32 24.96 5.17
N GLY A 23 10.56 24.07 5.80
CA GLY A 23 9.18 23.75 5.40
C GLY A 23 9.06 23.02 4.06
N THR A 24 10.15 22.49 3.49
CA THR A 24 10.14 21.82 2.18
C THR A 24 9.65 20.38 2.23
N GLY A 25 9.53 19.77 3.41
CA GLY A 25 9.11 18.38 3.56
C GLY A 25 9.19 17.89 4.99
N VAL A 26 8.98 16.60 5.17
CA VAL A 26 9.16 15.89 6.44
C VAL A 26 10.64 15.51 6.59
N ASP A 27 11.18 15.69 7.81
CA ASP A 27 12.53 15.24 8.14
C ASP A 27 12.52 13.72 8.36
N ILE A 28 13.04 13.01 7.38
CA ILE A 28 13.18 11.54 7.40
C ILE A 28 14.62 11.08 7.60
N ALA A 29 15.55 12.01 7.91
CA ALA A 29 16.93 11.64 8.17
C ALA A 29 17.04 10.85 9.49
N ASN A 30 17.67 9.68 9.43
CA ASN A 30 17.92 8.81 10.58
C ASN A 30 16.66 8.35 11.36
N VAL A 31 15.50 8.32 10.72
CA VAL A 31 14.28 7.74 11.32
C VAL A 31 14.15 6.27 10.94
N LYS A 32 13.49 5.50 11.81
CA LYS A 32 13.14 4.12 11.50
C LYS A 32 12.16 4.09 10.31
N MET A 33 12.47 3.25 9.33
CA MET A 33 11.60 2.97 8.19
C MET A 33 11.05 1.54 8.31
N SER A 34 9.87 1.31 7.76
CA SER A 34 9.19 0.00 7.74
C SER A 34 8.43 -0.21 6.45
N MET A 35 7.88 -1.39 6.25
CA MET A 35 6.88 -1.64 5.22
C MET A 35 5.59 -0.89 5.59
N ASN A 36 4.91 -0.34 4.60
CA ASN A 36 3.59 0.23 4.78
C ASN A 36 2.62 -0.82 5.34
N PRO A 37 1.89 -0.54 6.44
CA PRO A 37 1.01 -1.53 7.09
C PRO A 37 -0.05 -2.13 6.16
N PHE A 38 -0.61 -1.35 5.25
CA PHE A 38 -1.57 -1.87 4.27
C PHE A 38 -0.93 -2.84 3.26
N ASP A 39 0.35 -2.64 2.94
CA ASP A 39 1.08 -3.54 2.03
C ASP A 39 1.48 -4.83 2.77
N GLU A 40 1.73 -4.76 4.07
CA GLU A 40 1.97 -5.95 4.90
C GLU A 40 0.75 -6.87 4.91
N ILE A 41 -0.47 -6.31 4.99
CA ILE A 41 -1.74 -7.03 4.81
C ILE A 41 -1.81 -7.68 3.43
N ALA A 42 -1.37 -6.97 2.37
CA ALA A 42 -1.37 -7.48 1.01
C ALA A 42 -0.42 -8.70 0.84
N VAL A 43 0.78 -8.63 1.43
CA VAL A 43 1.75 -9.74 1.41
C VAL A 43 1.20 -10.95 2.18
N GLU A 44 0.60 -10.73 3.34
CA GLU A 44 -0.04 -11.79 4.14
C GLU A 44 -1.16 -12.47 3.36
N GLU A 45 -2.03 -11.70 2.68
CA GLU A 45 -3.12 -12.28 1.91
C GLU A 45 -2.61 -13.13 0.74
N ALA A 46 -1.62 -12.63 0.00
CA ALA A 46 -0.98 -13.41 -1.06
C ALA A 46 -0.39 -14.72 -0.52
N THR A 47 0.23 -14.67 0.67
CA THR A 47 0.80 -15.84 1.33
C THR A 47 -0.29 -16.85 1.72
N ARG A 48 -1.41 -16.39 2.28
CA ARG A 48 -2.56 -17.25 2.60
C ARG A 48 -3.19 -17.90 1.36
N LEU A 49 -3.30 -17.15 0.26
CA LEU A 49 -3.78 -17.70 -1.02
C LEU A 49 -2.82 -18.77 -1.57
N LYS A 50 -1.52 -18.61 -1.35
CA LYS A 50 -0.52 -19.62 -1.73
C LYS A 50 -0.62 -20.87 -0.85
N GLU A 51 -0.80 -20.73 0.44
CA GLU A 51 -1.01 -21.84 1.38
C GLU A 51 -2.27 -22.65 1.06
N LYS A 52 -3.31 -21.99 0.51
CA LYS A 52 -4.53 -22.62 -0.02
C LYS A 52 -4.34 -23.30 -1.38
N GLY A 53 -3.13 -23.25 -1.97
CA GLY A 53 -2.82 -23.84 -3.27
C GLY A 53 -3.35 -23.08 -4.49
N VAL A 54 -3.91 -21.89 -4.30
CA VAL A 54 -4.43 -21.05 -5.40
C VAL A 54 -3.31 -20.35 -6.16
N VAL A 55 -2.25 -19.99 -5.44
CA VAL A 55 -1.09 -19.23 -5.95
C VAL A 55 0.13 -20.11 -6.03
N THR A 56 0.87 -20.02 -7.13
CA THR A 56 2.11 -20.78 -7.36
C THR A 56 3.35 -19.95 -7.05
N GLU A 57 3.32 -18.63 -7.32
CA GLU A 57 4.43 -17.72 -7.11
C GLU A 57 3.94 -16.35 -6.64
N ILE A 58 4.63 -15.78 -5.64
CA ILE A 58 4.42 -14.43 -5.13
C ILE A 58 5.65 -13.59 -5.43
N ILE A 59 5.46 -12.49 -6.18
CA ILE A 59 6.49 -11.54 -6.56
C ILE A 59 6.24 -10.25 -5.77
N ALA A 60 7.14 -9.91 -4.85
CA ALA A 60 7.10 -8.62 -4.16
C ALA A 60 7.79 -7.55 -5.01
N VAL A 61 7.17 -6.39 -5.16
CA VAL A 61 7.71 -5.26 -5.93
C VAL A 61 7.81 -4.02 -5.05
N SER A 62 8.93 -3.31 -5.12
CA SER A 62 9.08 -1.99 -4.52
C SER A 62 9.73 -1.03 -5.50
N CYS A 63 9.32 0.23 -5.48
CA CYS A 63 9.88 1.28 -6.31
C CYS A 63 10.46 2.38 -5.41
N GLY A 64 11.71 2.80 -5.67
CA GLY A 64 12.38 3.84 -4.91
C GLY A 64 13.88 3.60 -4.73
N VAL A 65 14.43 4.14 -3.66
CA VAL A 65 15.88 4.07 -3.38
C VAL A 65 16.36 2.65 -3.07
N ALA A 66 17.66 2.41 -3.18
CA ALA A 66 18.26 1.10 -2.94
C ALA A 66 17.86 0.45 -1.60
N GLN A 67 17.63 1.25 -0.56
CA GLN A 67 17.19 0.78 0.77
C GLN A 67 15.79 0.11 0.76
N CYS A 68 14.99 0.28 -0.30
CA CYS A 68 13.74 -0.46 -0.47
C CYS A 68 13.95 -1.98 -0.54
N GLN A 69 15.19 -2.45 -0.78
CA GLN A 69 15.56 -3.86 -0.65
C GLN A 69 15.24 -4.44 0.73
N GLU A 70 15.36 -3.66 1.80
CA GLU A 70 15.05 -4.11 3.16
C GLU A 70 13.57 -4.47 3.29
N THR A 71 12.70 -3.63 2.73
CA THR A 71 11.24 -3.87 2.68
C THR A 71 10.91 -5.12 1.86
N LEU A 72 11.58 -5.30 0.70
CA LEU A 72 11.43 -6.51 -0.11
C LEU A 72 11.91 -7.77 0.63
N ARG A 73 13.02 -7.69 1.38
CA ARG A 73 13.49 -8.81 2.22
C ARG A 73 12.48 -9.16 3.31
N THR A 74 11.80 -8.17 3.88
CA THR A 74 10.70 -8.39 4.83
C THR A 74 9.51 -9.08 4.15
N ALA A 75 9.07 -8.62 2.99
CA ALA A 75 8.01 -9.28 2.21
C ALA A 75 8.36 -10.74 1.88
N MET A 76 9.62 -10.99 1.49
CA MET A 76 10.11 -12.34 1.22
C MET A 76 10.20 -13.20 2.48
N ALA A 77 10.41 -12.61 3.65
CA ALA A 77 10.42 -13.32 4.93
C ALA A 77 9.00 -13.66 5.41
N ILE A 78 7.98 -12.87 5.05
CA ILE A 78 6.56 -13.19 5.27
C ILE A 78 6.14 -14.35 4.37
N GLY A 79 6.44 -14.31 3.05
CA GLY A 79 6.04 -15.40 2.16
C GLY A 79 6.35 -15.21 0.67
N ALA A 80 6.74 -14.01 0.22
CA ALA A 80 7.06 -13.80 -1.18
C ALA A 80 8.24 -14.66 -1.64
N ASP A 81 8.18 -15.16 -2.88
CA ASP A 81 9.20 -16.06 -3.43
C ASP A 81 10.43 -15.33 -3.91
N ARG A 82 10.24 -14.21 -4.56
CA ARG A 82 11.30 -13.31 -5.04
C ARG A 82 10.87 -11.86 -4.95
N GLY A 83 11.83 -10.96 -5.15
CA GLY A 83 11.60 -9.52 -5.16
C GLY A 83 12.01 -8.87 -6.47
N ILE A 84 11.38 -7.75 -6.78
CA ILE A 84 11.78 -6.84 -7.85
C ILE A 84 11.89 -5.44 -7.24
N LEU A 85 13.06 -4.82 -7.37
CA LEU A 85 13.28 -3.42 -7.05
C LEU A 85 13.33 -2.61 -8.34
N VAL A 86 12.48 -1.60 -8.46
CA VAL A 86 12.68 -0.54 -9.45
C VAL A 86 13.42 0.59 -8.75
N GLU A 87 14.74 0.64 -8.96
CA GLU A 87 15.64 1.54 -8.25
C GLU A 87 15.68 2.92 -8.90
N THR A 88 15.35 3.95 -8.13
CA THR A 88 15.47 5.35 -8.54
C THR A 88 15.63 6.25 -7.32
N SER A 89 16.35 7.37 -7.50
CA SER A 89 16.44 8.45 -6.50
C SER A 89 15.37 9.52 -6.70
N GLU A 90 14.61 9.46 -7.78
CA GLU A 90 13.50 10.40 -8.04
C GLU A 90 12.38 10.21 -7.02
N GLU A 91 11.75 11.31 -6.63
CA GLU A 91 10.53 11.27 -5.81
C GLU A 91 9.37 10.72 -6.64
N LEU A 92 8.93 9.50 -6.30
CA LEU A 92 7.88 8.83 -7.05
C LEU A 92 6.48 9.25 -6.56
N GLN A 93 5.69 9.74 -7.48
CA GLN A 93 4.27 10.04 -7.27
C GLN A 93 3.39 8.84 -7.67
N PRO A 94 2.13 8.73 -7.19
CA PRO A 94 1.26 7.57 -7.45
C PRO A 94 1.15 7.16 -8.92
N LEU A 95 1.03 8.12 -9.85
CA LEU A 95 0.94 7.84 -11.28
C LEU A 95 2.23 7.23 -11.84
N ALA A 96 3.39 7.71 -11.38
CA ALA A 96 4.69 7.15 -11.80
C ALA A 96 4.83 5.70 -11.33
N VAL A 97 4.46 5.43 -10.06
CA VAL A 97 4.44 4.07 -9.51
C VAL A 97 3.46 3.17 -10.29
N ALA A 98 2.25 3.66 -10.58
CA ALA A 98 1.27 2.90 -11.37
C ALA A 98 1.81 2.54 -12.77
N LYS A 99 2.53 3.43 -13.44
CA LYS A 99 3.16 3.14 -14.75
C LYS A 99 4.28 2.10 -14.63
N LEU A 100 5.11 2.18 -13.59
CA LEU A 100 6.17 1.18 -13.33
C LEU A 100 5.57 -0.20 -13.06
N LEU A 101 4.54 -0.26 -12.20
CA LEU A 101 3.82 -1.50 -11.92
C LEU A 101 3.14 -2.05 -13.17
N LYS A 102 2.57 -1.20 -14.04
CA LYS A 102 1.99 -1.61 -15.32
C LYS A 102 3.03 -2.29 -16.22
N ALA A 103 4.22 -1.70 -16.35
CA ALA A 103 5.30 -2.30 -17.13
C ALA A 103 5.74 -3.67 -16.56
N LEU A 104 5.73 -3.83 -15.25
CA LEU A 104 6.00 -5.12 -14.60
C LEU A 104 4.84 -6.12 -14.77
N ILE A 105 3.59 -5.67 -14.79
CA ILE A 105 2.44 -6.53 -15.15
C ILE A 105 2.62 -7.09 -16.56
N ASP A 106 3.01 -6.25 -17.51
CA ASP A 106 3.25 -6.68 -18.90
C ASP A 106 4.38 -7.70 -19.01
N LYS A 107 5.42 -7.55 -18.18
CA LYS A 107 6.57 -8.45 -18.17
C LYS A 107 6.26 -9.78 -17.46
N GLU A 108 5.64 -9.72 -16.29
CA GLU A 108 5.45 -10.86 -15.40
C GLU A 108 4.15 -11.62 -15.64
N GLN A 109 3.15 -10.98 -16.25
CA GLN A 109 1.82 -11.55 -16.54
C GLN A 109 1.18 -12.20 -15.30
N PRO A 110 1.01 -11.47 -14.17
CA PRO A 110 0.38 -12.01 -12.98
C PRO A 110 -1.13 -12.21 -13.22
N GLY A 111 -1.69 -13.26 -12.60
CA GLY A 111 -3.14 -13.47 -12.59
C GLY A 111 -3.87 -12.60 -11.56
N LEU A 112 -3.12 -11.99 -10.61
CA LEU A 112 -3.66 -11.09 -9.61
C LEU A 112 -2.58 -10.11 -9.15
N VAL A 113 -2.97 -8.86 -8.94
CA VAL A 113 -2.12 -7.84 -8.30
C VAL A 113 -2.78 -7.41 -7.00
N ILE A 114 -2.04 -7.43 -5.90
CA ILE A 114 -2.52 -6.99 -4.60
C ILE A 114 -1.59 -5.90 -4.07
N LEU A 115 -2.16 -4.83 -3.54
CA LEU A 115 -1.41 -3.75 -2.89
C LEU A 115 -2.25 -3.11 -1.79
N GLY A 116 -1.61 -2.41 -0.87
CA GLY A 116 -2.31 -1.61 0.13
C GLY A 116 -3.21 -0.56 -0.51
N LYS A 117 -4.36 -0.27 0.11
CA LYS A 117 -5.28 0.76 -0.40
C LYS A 117 -4.61 2.15 -0.43
N GLN A 118 -3.73 2.41 0.52
CA GLN A 118 -3.03 3.69 0.68
C GLN A 118 -1.68 3.47 1.37
N ALA A 119 -0.80 4.46 1.32
CA ALA A 119 0.43 4.51 2.08
C ALA A 119 0.28 5.54 3.22
N ILE A 120 0.79 5.22 4.41
CA ILE A 120 0.62 6.06 5.61
C ILE A 120 1.44 7.35 5.59
N ASP A 121 2.32 7.52 4.62
CA ASP A 121 3.16 8.72 4.47
C ASP A 121 2.50 9.82 3.63
N ASP A 122 1.70 9.45 2.63
CA ASP A 122 1.06 10.41 1.72
C ASP A 122 -0.47 10.34 1.68
N ASP A 123 -1.05 9.25 2.15
CA ASP A 123 -2.51 8.99 2.18
C ASP A 123 -3.23 9.23 0.83
N CYS A 124 -2.52 9.18 -0.29
CA CYS A 124 -3.09 9.51 -1.59
C CYS A 124 -4.20 8.55 -2.04
N ASN A 125 -4.11 7.26 -1.70
CA ASN A 125 -5.08 6.22 -2.10
C ASN A 125 -5.39 6.23 -3.62
N GLN A 126 -4.37 6.33 -4.47
CA GLN A 126 -4.53 6.51 -5.92
C GLN A 126 -3.84 5.44 -6.77
N THR A 127 -2.74 4.84 -6.28
CA THR A 127 -1.88 3.97 -7.09
C THR A 127 -2.62 2.77 -7.65
N GLY A 128 -3.41 2.06 -6.84
CA GLY A 128 -4.14 0.87 -7.27
C GLY A 128 -5.18 1.16 -8.34
N GLN A 129 -5.95 2.21 -8.17
CA GLN A 129 -6.98 2.63 -9.12
C GLN A 129 -6.37 3.12 -10.44
N MET A 130 -5.29 3.91 -10.37
CA MET A 130 -4.55 4.34 -11.57
C MET A 130 -3.94 3.14 -12.30
N LEU A 131 -3.39 2.17 -11.57
CA LEU A 131 -2.85 0.96 -12.14
C LEU A 131 -3.92 0.15 -12.87
N ALA A 132 -5.11 -0.01 -12.26
CA ALA A 132 -6.21 -0.72 -12.87
C ALA A 132 -6.65 -0.08 -14.20
N ALA A 133 -6.77 1.24 -14.21
CA ALA A 133 -7.11 1.98 -15.42
C ALA A 133 -6.01 1.89 -16.51
N LEU A 134 -4.73 1.98 -16.13
CA LEU A 134 -3.62 1.86 -17.07
C LEU A 134 -3.46 0.45 -17.65
N ALA A 135 -3.78 -0.58 -16.87
CA ALA A 135 -3.68 -1.98 -17.27
C ALA A 135 -4.95 -2.50 -17.95
N ASP A 136 -6.04 -1.72 -17.96
CA ASP A 136 -7.36 -2.13 -18.40
C ASP A 136 -7.84 -3.42 -17.70
N LEU A 137 -7.64 -3.47 -16.38
CA LEU A 137 -7.97 -4.61 -15.54
C LEU A 137 -9.09 -4.27 -14.56
N PRO A 138 -9.98 -5.25 -14.26
CA PRO A 138 -10.96 -5.12 -13.19
C PRO A 138 -10.29 -4.80 -11.86
N GLN A 139 -10.97 -4.02 -11.02
CA GLN A 139 -10.48 -3.66 -9.69
C GLN A 139 -11.51 -3.88 -8.60
N ALA A 140 -11.04 -4.24 -7.40
CA ALA A 140 -11.81 -4.20 -6.17
C ALA A 140 -10.95 -3.55 -5.08
N THR A 141 -11.45 -2.42 -4.55
CA THR A 141 -10.71 -1.58 -3.58
C THR A 141 -11.22 -1.79 -2.17
N PHE A 142 -10.37 -1.52 -1.16
CA PHE A 142 -10.70 -1.58 0.27
C PHE A 142 -11.13 -2.98 0.74
N ALA A 143 -10.47 -4.02 0.23
CA ALA A 143 -10.83 -5.40 0.50
C ALA A 143 -10.69 -5.75 1.98
N SER A 144 -11.74 -6.29 2.57
CA SER A 144 -11.78 -6.89 3.91
C SER A 144 -11.95 -8.41 3.87
N LYS A 145 -12.25 -8.99 2.70
CA LYS A 145 -12.24 -10.43 2.44
C LYS A 145 -11.93 -10.69 0.97
N VAL A 146 -11.11 -11.72 0.69
CA VAL A 146 -10.78 -12.16 -0.68
C VAL A 146 -10.90 -13.69 -0.77
N GLU A 147 -11.65 -14.16 -1.74
CA GLU A 147 -11.76 -15.58 -2.08
C GLU A 147 -11.64 -15.74 -3.60
N ILE A 148 -10.93 -16.77 -4.03
CA ILE A 148 -10.82 -17.11 -5.45
C ILE A 148 -11.68 -18.34 -5.70
N VAL A 149 -12.75 -18.17 -6.49
CA VAL A 149 -13.74 -19.20 -6.78
C VAL A 149 -14.04 -19.19 -8.28
N ASP A 150 -13.97 -20.35 -8.92
CA ASP A 150 -14.29 -20.55 -10.33
C ASP A 150 -13.62 -19.55 -11.30
N GLY A 151 -12.33 -19.26 -11.03
CA GLY A 151 -11.54 -18.33 -11.85
C GLY A 151 -11.89 -16.85 -11.69
N LYS A 152 -12.67 -16.49 -10.68
CA LYS A 152 -13.02 -15.11 -10.31
C LYS A 152 -12.56 -14.79 -8.90
N ALA A 153 -12.34 -13.52 -8.64
CA ALA A 153 -12.13 -13.03 -7.28
C ALA A 153 -13.46 -12.53 -6.69
N GLN A 154 -13.88 -13.13 -5.59
CA GLN A 154 -14.96 -12.65 -4.74
C GLN A 154 -14.34 -11.75 -3.67
N VAL A 155 -14.63 -10.47 -3.71
CA VAL A 155 -14.00 -9.47 -2.82
C VAL A 155 -15.07 -8.74 -2.05
N THR A 156 -15.07 -8.89 -0.72
CA THR A 156 -15.87 -8.04 0.17
C THR A 156 -15.04 -6.81 0.53
N ARG A 157 -15.62 -5.65 0.37
CA ARG A 157 -14.98 -4.35 0.56
C ARG A 157 -15.72 -3.49 1.56
N GLU A 158 -14.95 -2.64 2.24
CA GLU A 158 -15.49 -1.64 3.17
C GLU A 158 -15.94 -0.40 2.39
N VAL A 159 -17.20 -0.01 2.56
CA VAL A 159 -17.78 1.21 2.00
C VAL A 159 -18.52 1.97 3.09
N ASP A 160 -18.83 3.26 2.90
CA ASP A 160 -19.47 4.09 3.93
C ASP A 160 -20.81 3.53 4.40
N GLY A 161 -21.57 2.88 3.51
CA GLY A 161 -22.85 2.26 3.84
C GLY A 161 -22.76 0.86 4.47
N GLY A 162 -21.55 0.29 4.64
CA GLY A 162 -21.34 -1.06 5.18
C GLY A 162 -20.40 -1.91 4.33
N LEU A 163 -20.80 -3.14 4.00
CA LEU A 163 -20.01 -4.09 3.22
C LEU A 163 -20.64 -4.29 1.84
N GLU A 164 -19.81 -4.34 0.83
CA GLU A 164 -20.19 -4.68 -0.54
C GLU A 164 -19.34 -5.87 -1.03
N THR A 165 -19.95 -6.85 -1.67
CA THR A 165 -19.21 -7.96 -2.26
C THR A 165 -19.26 -7.90 -3.78
N LEU A 166 -18.10 -7.86 -4.40
CA LEU A 166 -17.90 -7.83 -5.85
C LEU A 166 -17.39 -9.19 -6.33
N SER A 167 -17.84 -9.60 -7.51
CA SER A 167 -17.27 -10.73 -8.25
C SER A 167 -16.59 -10.20 -9.50
N ILE A 168 -15.26 -10.24 -9.53
CA ILE A 168 -14.46 -9.71 -10.64
C ILE A 168 -13.69 -10.82 -11.35
N SER A 169 -13.56 -10.69 -12.68
CA SER A 169 -12.76 -11.62 -13.49
C SER A 169 -11.27 -11.44 -13.24
N LEU A 170 -10.49 -12.52 -13.37
CA LEU A 170 -9.03 -12.48 -13.35
C LEU A 170 -8.50 -12.36 -14.81
N PRO A 171 -7.37 -11.69 -15.05
CA PRO A 171 -6.53 -10.99 -14.05
C PRO A 171 -7.19 -9.73 -13.50
N ALA A 172 -6.88 -9.37 -12.24
CA ALA A 172 -7.50 -8.25 -11.53
C ALA A 172 -6.53 -7.54 -10.60
N ILE A 173 -6.94 -6.35 -10.12
CA ILE A 173 -6.22 -5.58 -9.12
C ILE A 173 -7.07 -5.42 -7.87
N ILE A 174 -6.51 -5.75 -6.71
CA ILE A 174 -7.16 -5.63 -5.41
C ILE A 174 -6.35 -4.71 -4.52
N THR A 175 -7.01 -3.76 -3.85
CA THR A 175 -6.38 -2.97 -2.79
C THR A 175 -6.92 -3.42 -1.44
N THR A 176 -6.02 -3.53 -0.44
CA THR A 176 -6.33 -4.13 0.87
C THR A 176 -6.63 -3.09 1.92
N ASP A 177 -7.68 -3.35 2.73
CA ASP A 177 -7.94 -2.68 3.99
C ASP A 177 -7.26 -3.41 5.15
N LEU A 178 -7.04 -2.74 6.28
CA LEU A 178 -6.44 -3.35 7.48
C LEU A 178 -7.30 -4.46 8.10
N ARG A 179 -8.60 -4.51 7.78
CA ARG A 179 -9.53 -5.53 8.27
C ARG A 179 -9.45 -6.86 7.54
N LEU A 180 -8.68 -6.94 6.43
CA LEU A 180 -8.59 -8.16 5.61
C LEU A 180 -7.99 -9.33 6.37
N ASN A 181 -6.91 -9.09 7.10
CA ASN A 181 -6.20 -10.11 7.87
C ASN A 181 -5.32 -9.48 8.94
N GLU A 182 -4.72 -10.32 9.77
CA GLU A 182 -3.64 -9.97 10.69
C GLU A 182 -2.35 -10.60 10.15
N PRO A 183 -1.32 -9.78 9.83
CA PRO A 183 -0.05 -10.27 9.33
C PRO A 183 0.66 -11.17 10.35
N ARG A 184 1.29 -12.23 9.85
CA ARG A 184 2.09 -13.14 10.67
C ARG A 184 3.37 -12.50 11.17
N TYR A 185 3.83 -12.93 12.34
CA TYR A 185 5.16 -12.57 12.81
C TYR A 185 6.23 -13.28 11.98
N VAL A 186 7.23 -12.49 11.57
CA VAL A 186 8.37 -13.01 10.82
C VAL A 186 9.35 -13.68 11.76
N THR A 187 9.68 -14.94 11.52
CA THR A 187 10.63 -15.70 12.32
C THR A 187 12.07 -15.48 11.85
N LEU A 188 13.05 -15.62 12.76
CA LEU A 188 14.47 -15.48 12.42
C LEU A 188 14.91 -16.45 11.28
N PRO A 189 14.50 -17.74 11.26
CA PRO A 189 14.79 -18.62 10.14
C PRO A 189 14.26 -18.10 8.79
N ASN A 190 13.07 -17.49 8.77
CA ASN A 190 12.50 -16.93 7.54
C ASN A 190 13.27 -15.69 7.08
N ILE A 191 13.73 -14.83 8.00
CA ILE A 191 14.62 -13.71 7.67
C ILE A 191 15.91 -14.21 7.01
N MET A 192 16.52 -15.26 7.57
CA MET A 192 17.75 -15.85 7.02
C MET A 192 17.54 -16.46 5.63
N LYS A 193 16.41 -17.14 5.40
CA LYS A 193 16.03 -17.65 4.08
C LYS A 193 15.78 -16.52 3.09
N ALA A 194 15.09 -15.45 3.50
CA ALA A 194 14.78 -14.30 2.65
C ALA A 194 16.03 -13.61 2.10
N LYS A 195 17.14 -13.59 2.86
CA LYS A 195 18.42 -13.02 2.39
C LYS A 195 18.98 -13.70 1.16
N LYS A 196 18.64 -14.98 0.93
CA LYS A 196 19.12 -15.80 -0.19
C LYS A 196 18.15 -15.85 -1.37
N LYS A 197 16.91 -15.33 -1.20
CA LYS A 197 15.92 -15.30 -2.27
C LYS A 197 16.34 -14.31 -3.37
N GLN A 198 15.93 -14.61 -4.60
CA GLN A 198 16.21 -13.79 -5.78
C GLN A 198 15.65 -12.37 -5.60
N LEU A 199 16.42 -11.37 -5.99
CA LEU A 199 16.05 -9.98 -6.05
C LEU A 199 16.58 -9.40 -7.36
N ASP A 200 15.66 -9.08 -8.26
CA ASP A 200 15.96 -8.43 -9.52
C ASP A 200 15.90 -6.91 -9.33
N VAL A 201 16.82 -6.20 -9.98
CA VAL A 201 16.87 -4.73 -9.92
C VAL A 201 16.75 -4.18 -11.33
N PHE A 202 15.79 -3.27 -11.52
CA PHE A 202 15.58 -2.51 -12.74
C PHE A 202 15.67 -1.03 -12.45
N LYS A 203 15.97 -0.24 -13.47
CA LYS A 203 15.77 1.21 -13.45
C LYS A 203 14.48 1.56 -14.21
N PRO A 204 13.87 2.74 -13.97
CA PRO A 204 12.71 3.19 -14.76
C PRO A 204 12.96 3.17 -16.26
N GLU A 205 14.18 3.49 -16.70
CA GLU A 205 14.59 3.50 -18.10
C GLU A 205 14.57 2.10 -18.72
N ASP A 206 14.93 1.05 -17.95
CA ASP A 206 14.89 -0.35 -18.39
C ASP A 206 13.45 -0.81 -18.68
N LEU A 207 12.47 -0.13 -18.06
CA LEU A 207 11.05 -0.36 -18.25
C LEU A 207 10.39 0.63 -19.22
N GLY A 208 11.15 1.57 -19.77
CA GLY A 208 10.65 2.60 -20.68
C GLY A 208 9.68 3.60 -20.04
N VAL A 209 9.78 3.84 -18.73
CA VAL A 209 8.82 4.66 -17.97
C VAL A 209 9.43 6.00 -17.56
N ASP A 210 8.77 7.10 -17.93
CA ASP A 210 9.05 8.43 -17.40
C ASP A 210 8.42 8.60 -16.02
N VAL A 211 9.27 8.81 -15.02
CA VAL A 211 8.88 8.93 -13.59
C VAL A 211 8.94 10.37 -13.07
N LYS A 212 9.20 11.36 -13.94
CA LYS A 212 9.33 12.77 -13.51
C LYS A 212 8.12 13.22 -12.72
N PRO A 213 8.33 13.88 -11.56
CA PRO A 213 7.26 14.44 -10.75
C PRO A 213 6.42 15.45 -11.54
N ARG A 214 5.11 15.40 -11.39
CA ARG A 214 4.15 16.32 -12.02
C ARG A 214 3.55 17.32 -11.04
N ILE A 215 3.65 17.04 -9.74
CA ILE A 215 3.17 17.88 -8.65
C ILE A 215 4.39 18.30 -7.83
N LYS A 216 4.43 19.57 -7.41
CA LYS A 216 5.48 20.10 -6.53
C LYS A 216 4.86 20.48 -5.20
N THR A 217 5.38 19.92 -4.10
CA THR A 217 5.05 20.36 -2.74
C THR A 217 5.60 21.76 -2.51
N LEU A 218 4.72 22.70 -2.22
CA LEU A 218 5.11 24.09 -1.99
C LEU A 218 5.50 24.35 -0.55
N LYS A 219 4.76 23.74 0.41
CA LYS A 219 5.01 23.93 1.84
C LYS A 219 4.43 22.79 2.64
N VAL A 220 5.15 22.39 3.67
CA VAL A 220 4.70 21.43 4.71
C VAL A 220 4.71 22.15 6.05
N MET A 221 3.65 21.94 6.84
CA MET A 221 3.49 22.53 8.18
C MET A 221 2.96 21.47 9.15
N GLU A 222 3.27 21.63 10.42
CA GLU A 222 2.58 20.85 11.45
C GLU A 222 1.09 21.23 11.49
N PRO A 223 0.19 20.26 11.79
CA PRO A 223 -1.21 20.58 11.98
C PRO A 223 -1.38 21.53 13.17
N PRO A 224 -2.39 22.41 13.15
CA PRO A 224 -2.66 23.31 14.27
C PRO A 224 -2.96 22.50 15.53
N LYS A 225 -2.48 22.99 16.67
CA LYS A 225 -2.79 22.36 17.96
C LYS A 225 -4.30 22.40 18.20
N ARG A 226 -4.88 21.23 18.45
CA ARG A 226 -6.29 21.15 18.84
C ARG A 226 -6.44 21.66 20.28
N SER A 227 -7.45 22.50 20.53
CA SER A 227 -7.88 22.83 21.89
C SER A 227 -8.57 21.63 22.54
N ALA A 228 -8.53 21.58 23.86
CA ALA A 228 -9.31 20.59 24.60
C ALA A 228 -10.81 20.74 24.28
N GLY A 229 -11.52 19.63 24.21
CA GLY A 229 -12.97 19.64 24.12
C GLY A 229 -13.60 20.16 25.42
N ILE A 230 -14.89 20.42 25.38
CA ILE A 230 -15.69 20.76 26.57
C ILE A 230 -16.63 19.62 26.90
N MET A 231 -16.71 19.28 28.17
CA MET A 231 -17.71 18.33 28.65
C MET A 231 -19.08 19.03 28.70
N VAL A 232 -20.11 18.34 28.26
CA VAL A 232 -21.49 18.82 28.31
C VAL A 232 -22.33 17.93 29.22
N PRO A 233 -23.33 18.50 29.93
CA PRO A 233 -24.06 17.74 30.97
C PRO A 233 -25.05 16.72 30.39
N ASP A 234 -25.54 16.93 29.16
CA ASP A 234 -26.59 16.13 28.54
C ASP A 234 -26.54 16.16 27.02
N VAL A 235 -27.32 15.27 26.39
CA VAL A 235 -27.42 15.13 24.93
C VAL A 235 -28.05 16.37 24.29
N ALA A 236 -29.03 17.02 24.91
CA ALA A 236 -29.68 18.21 24.37
C ALA A 236 -28.66 19.35 24.21
N THR A 237 -27.84 19.57 25.23
CA THR A 237 -26.73 20.54 25.19
C THR A 237 -25.70 20.19 24.13
N LEU A 238 -25.39 18.87 23.94
CA LEU A 238 -24.48 18.44 22.87
C LEU A 238 -25.03 18.78 21.49
N VAL A 239 -26.28 18.43 21.21
CA VAL A 239 -26.96 18.71 19.95
C VAL A 239 -27.02 20.22 19.68
N ASP A 240 -27.41 21.02 20.69
CA ASP A 240 -27.42 22.47 20.57
C ASP A 240 -26.03 23.04 20.17
N LYS A 241 -24.97 22.60 20.85
CA LYS A 241 -23.61 23.05 20.52
C LYS A 241 -23.15 22.59 19.14
N LEU A 242 -23.46 21.36 18.72
CA LEU A 242 -23.12 20.87 17.39
C LEU A 242 -23.86 21.68 16.31
N LYS A 243 -25.13 22.01 16.53
CA LYS A 243 -25.97 22.76 15.59
C LYS A 243 -25.63 24.26 15.55
N ASN A 244 -25.60 24.90 16.72
CA ASN A 244 -25.55 26.36 16.78
C ASN A 244 -24.14 26.93 16.98
N THR A 245 -23.22 26.19 17.63
CA THR A 245 -21.84 26.63 17.84
C THR A 245 -20.89 26.08 16.79
N ALA A 246 -20.84 24.78 16.62
CA ALA A 246 -19.94 24.11 15.69
C ALA A 246 -20.49 24.10 14.25
N LYS A 247 -21.80 24.18 14.06
CA LYS A 247 -22.52 24.18 12.77
C LYS A 247 -22.15 22.97 11.89
N VAL A 248 -22.10 21.79 12.49
CA VAL A 248 -21.75 20.53 11.82
C VAL A 248 -22.94 19.61 11.61
N ILE A 249 -24.08 19.93 12.16
CA ILE A 249 -25.40 19.28 11.95
C ILE A 249 -26.50 20.33 11.77
#